data_a400219bbe7cb130bd4027d69a1d2798
#
_entry.id   a400219bbe7cb130bd4027d69a1d2798
#
_cell.length_a   1.000
_cell.length_b   1.000
_cell.length_c   1.000
_cell.angle_alpha   90.00
_cell.angle_beta   90.00
_cell.angle_gamma   90.00
#
_symmetry.space_group_name_H-M   'P 1'
#
loop_
_entity.id
_entity.type
_entity.pdbx_description
1 polymer ?
#
loop_
_entity_poly.entity_id
_entity_poly.type
_entity_poly.pdbx_seq_one_letter_code
_entity_poly.pdbx_strand_id
1 'polypeptide(L)'
;MSFVGATYFPDKLNAVFAKYFTDAGFKVRGMAGIDVAFDKVQELSGEQIYAHIKRNFLKCKGADAIYMLGSGWRTLPIIETLEQDLGVPVVHPVTARVWEFQKRLRVREPRSGYGYMLEALP
;
A
#
# COMPACT_ATOMS: atom_id res chain seq x y z
N MET A 1 -7.71 -6.59 12.52
CA MET A 1 -7.25 -6.44 11.13
C MET A 1 -5.74 -6.41 11.07
N SER A 2 -5.17 -7.16 10.15
CA SER A 2 -3.73 -7.25 9.96
C SER A 2 -3.32 -6.80 8.56
N PHE A 3 -2.11 -6.27 8.44
CA PHE A 3 -1.60 -5.88 7.13
C PHE A 3 -0.08 -6.05 7.04
N VAL A 4 0.40 -6.08 5.81
CA VAL A 4 1.82 -5.97 5.46
C VAL A 4 2.06 -4.59 4.89
N GLY A 5 3.02 -3.87 5.44
CA GLY A 5 3.44 -2.57 4.93
C GLY A 5 4.58 -2.71 3.92
N ALA A 6 4.46 -2.02 2.82
CA ALA A 6 5.51 -1.93 1.80
C ALA A 6 5.89 -0.47 1.61
N THR A 7 7.17 -0.17 1.69
CA THR A 7 7.69 1.20 1.67
C THR A 7 8.94 1.31 0.82
N TYR A 8 9.44 2.52 0.71
CA TYR A 8 10.81 2.80 0.24
C TYR A 8 11.63 3.51 1.31
N PHE A 9 11.23 3.33 2.58
CA PHE A 9 11.88 3.97 3.71
C PHE A 9 12.94 3.06 4.34
N PRO A 10 13.94 3.62 5.03
CA PRO A 10 14.89 2.81 5.79
C PRO A 10 14.22 2.14 7.00
N ASP A 11 14.83 1.07 7.50
CA ASP A 11 14.28 0.25 8.58
C ASP A 11 13.93 1.07 9.83
N LYS A 12 14.73 2.05 10.16
CA LYS A 12 14.48 2.91 11.33
C LYS A 12 13.16 3.66 11.21
N LEU A 13 12.84 4.20 10.03
CA LEU A 13 11.58 4.89 9.78
C LEU A 13 10.43 3.90 9.70
N ASN A 14 10.64 2.75 9.10
CA ASN A 14 9.63 1.69 9.04
C ASN A 14 9.23 1.23 10.45
N ALA A 15 10.16 1.15 11.38
CA ALA A 15 9.86 0.80 12.77
C ALA A 15 8.94 1.83 13.44
N VAL A 16 9.12 3.12 13.16
CA VAL A 16 8.24 4.18 13.66
C VAL A 16 6.81 4.01 13.16
N PHE A 17 6.64 3.76 11.86
CA PHE A 17 5.32 3.53 11.29
C PHE A 17 4.68 2.25 11.81
N ALA A 18 5.45 1.18 11.93
CA ALA A 18 4.94 -0.07 12.47
C ALA A 18 4.41 0.11 13.90
N LYS A 19 5.13 0.86 14.73
CA LYS A 19 4.70 1.18 16.08
C LYS A 19 3.41 2.01 16.06
N TYR A 20 3.34 3.03 15.21
CA TYR A 20 2.16 3.88 15.10
C TYR A 20 0.90 3.05 14.82
N PHE A 21 0.96 2.16 13.83
CA PHE A 21 -0.19 1.35 13.47
C PHE A 21 -0.52 0.28 14.51
N THR A 22 0.50 -0.27 15.17
CA THR A 22 0.29 -1.21 16.27
C THR A 22 -0.42 -0.52 17.43
N ASP A 23 0.01 0.67 17.79
CA ASP A 23 -0.61 1.46 18.87
C ASP A 23 -2.06 1.85 18.51
N ALA A 24 -2.35 1.99 17.23
CA ALA A 24 -3.71 2.28 16.74
C ALA A 24 -4.62 1.03 16.67
N GLY A 25 -4.12 -0.13 17.05
CA GLY A 25 -4.93 -1.35 17.11
C GLY A 25 -4.80 -2.29 15.91
N PHE A 26 -3.92 -1.99 14.95
CA PHE A 26 -3.67 -2.89 13.83
C PHE A 26 -2.60 -3.92 14.17
N LYS A 27 -2.70 -5.08 13.56
CA LYS A 27 -1.65 -6.09 13.63
C LYS A 27 -0.74 -5.95 12.41
N VAL A 28 0.43 -5.37 12.61
CA VAL A 28 1.43 -5.21 11.55
C VAL A 28 2.22 -6.52 11.44
N ARG A 29 2.01 -7.27 10.37
CA ARG A 29 2.70 -8.56 10.17
C ARG A 29 4.09 -8.41 9.58
N GLY A 30 4.37 -7.29 8.96
CA GLY A 30 5.68 -6.95 8.43
C GLY A 30 5.64 -5.57 7.81
N MET A 31 6.79 -4.90 7.79
CA MET A 31 6.94 -3.63 7.12
C MET A 31 8.35 -3.56 6.56
N ALA A 32 8.46 -3.60 5.25
CA ALA A 32 9.75 -3.70 4.58
C ALA A 32 9.91 -2.61 3.52
N GLY A 33 11.05 -1.94 3.56
CA GLY A 33 11.44 -0.97 2.55
C GLY A 33 12.22 -1.60 1.42
N ILE A 34 11.97 -1.15 0.20
CA ILE A 34 12.82 -1.52 -0.92
C ILE A 34 14.17 -0.80 -0.79
N ASP A 35 15.25 -1.51 -1.06
CA ASP A 35 16.60 -0.98 -0.93
C ASP A 35 16.93 -0.07 -2.11
N VAL A 36 16.64 1.22 -1.94
CA VAL A 36 16.89 2.24 -2.96
C VAL A 36 17.10 3.59 -2.26
N ALA A 37 17.98 4.41 -2.81
CA ALA A 37 18.19 5.76 -2.29
C ALA A 37 16.94 6.63 -2.54
N PHE A 38 16.64 7.53 -1.61
CA PHE A 38 15.43 8.36 -1.66
C PHE A 38 15.29 9.16 -2.96
N ASP A 39 16.39 9.65 -3.49
CA ASP A 39 16.42 10.41 -4.74
C ASP A 39 16.23 9.53 -5.99
N LYS A 40 16.29 8.22 -5.84
CA LYS A 40 16.14 7.23 -6.91
C LYS A 40 14.78 6.53 -6.92
N VAL A 41 13.93 6.83 -5.97
CA VAL A 41 12.63 6.14 -5.82
C VAL A 41 11.77 6.26 -7.08
N GLN A 42 11.77 7.41 -7.73
CA GLN A 42 10.97 7.62 -8.94
C GLN A 42 11.48 6.85 -10.16
N GLU A 43 12.71 6.35 -10.12
CA GLU A 43 13.28 5.52 -11.18
C GLU A 43 12.87 4.06 -11.11
N LEU A 44 12.25 3.63 -10.00
CA LEU A 44 11.77 2.27 -9.84
C LEU A 44 10.66 1.97 -10.84
N SER A 45 10.77 0.82 -11.53
CA SER A 45 9.72 0.35 -12.42
C SER A 45 8.57 -0.26 -11.61
N GLY A 46 7.37 -0.31 -12.22
CA GLY A 46 6.24 -1.00 -11.63
C GLY A 46 6.55 -2.47 -11.33
N GLU A 47 7.32 -3.14 -12.18
CA GLU A 47 7.73 -4.53 -11.99
C GLU A 47 8.62 -4.72 -10.77
N GLN A 48 9.55 -3.81 -10.53
CA GLN A 48 10.42 -3.86 -9.35
C GLN A 48 9.61 -3.67 -8.06
N ILE A 49 8.70 -2.73 -8.07
CA ILE A 49 7.82 -2.46 -6.93
C ILE A 49 6.88 -3.64 -6.68
N TYR A 50 6.27 -4.16 -7.74
CA TYR A 50 5.40 -5.35 -7.66
C TYR A 50 6.14 -6.54 -7.04
N ALA A 51 7.34 -6.83 -7.51
CA ALA A 51 8.14 -7.95 -6.99
C ALA A 51 8.48 -7.76 -5.51
N HIS A 52 8.81 -6.55 -5.10
CA HIS A 52 9.10 -6.24 -3.70
C HIS A 52 7.89 -6.48 -2.81
N ILE A 53 6.74 -5.96 -3.20
CA ILE A 53 5.49 -6.09 -2.42
C ILE A 53 5.06 -7.56 -2.34
N LYS A 54 5.05 -8.25 -3.46
CA LYS A 54 4.69 -9.67 -3.51
C LYS A 54 5.57 -10.53 -2.62
N ARG A 55 6.88 -10.31 -2.68
CA ARG A 55 7.84 -11.05 -1.86
C ARG A 55 7.57 -10.87 -0.36
N ASN A 56 7.35 -9.64 0.05
CA ASN A 56 7.08 -9.33 1.46
C ASN A 56 5.75 -9.90 1.92
N PHE A 57 4.73 -9.80 1.10
CA PHE A 57 3.41 -10.36 1.41
C PHE A 57 3.48 -11.89 1.59
N LEU A 58 4.19 -12.58 0.71
CA LEU A 58 4.31 -14.04 0.78
C LEU A 58 5.11 -14.51 2.00
N LYS A 59 6.02 -13.70 2.51
CA LYS A 59 6.75 -13.99 3.75
C LYS A 59 5.89 -13.86 4.99
N CYS A 60 4.87 -13.02 4.93
CA CYS A 60 4.02 -12.66 6.08
C CYS A 60 2.62 -13.23 5.90
N LYS A 61 2.50 -14.55 5.94
CA LYS A 61 1.24 -15.26 5.67
C LYS A 61 0.10 -14.80 6.58
N GLY A 62 -1.08 -14.70 6.01
CA GLY A 62 -2.31 -14.42 6.74
C GLY A 62 -2.62 -12.94 6.95
N ALA A 63 -1.96 -12.03 6.25
CA ALA A 63 -2.34 -10.63 6.27
C ALA A 63 -3.65 -10.39 5.52
N ASP A 64 -4.47 -9.51 6.04
CA ASP A 64 -5.78 -9.17 5.46
C ASP A 64 -5.67 -8.11 4.36
N ALA A 65 -4.58 -7.36 4.32
CA ALA A 65 -4.38 -6.27 3.39
C ALA A 65 -2.90 -5.95 3.20
N ILE A 66 -2.63 -5.17 2.16
CA ILE A 66 -1.32 -4.57 1.93
C ILE A 66 -1.48 -3.04 2.03
N TYR A 67 -0.58 -2.39 2.74
CA TYR A 67 -0.54 -0.94 2.81
C TYR A 67 0.79 -0.43 2.26
N MET A 68 0.72 0.34 1.18
CA MET A 68 1.89 0.99 0.60
C MET A 68 2.04 2.38 1.20
N LEU A 69 3.15 2.63 1.89
CA LEU A 69 3.46 3.92 2.45
C LEU A 69 4.34 4.74 1.51
N GLY A 70 4.06 6.04 1.50
CA GLY A 70 4.80 6.98 0.67
C GLY A 70 4.21 7.11 -0.73
N SER A 71 4.11 8.34 -1.20
CA SER A 71 3.52 8.65 -2.52
C SER A 71 4.59 8.96 -3.58
N GLY A 72 5.87 8.80 -3.25
CA GLY A 72 6.98 9.12 -4.15
C GLY A 72 7.26 8.09 -5.22
N TRP A 73 6.72 6.89 -5.12
CA TRP A 73 6.89 5.83 -6.11
C TRP A 73 5.65 5.64 -6.97
N ARG A 74 5.84 5.13 -8.17
CA ARG A 74 4.76 4.97 -9.16
C ARG A 74 4.07 3.62 -8.98
N THR A 75 3.01 3.58 -8.21
CA THR A 75 2.35 2.34 -7.83
C THR A 75 0.91 2.21 -8.32
N LEU A 76 0.26 3.30 -8.69
CA LEU A 76 -1.13 3.24 -9.15
C LEU A 76 -1.37 2.19 -10.25
N PRO A 77 -0.49 2.04 -11.26
CA PRO A 77 -0.72 1.06 -12.32
C PRO A 77 -0.67 -0.41 -11.88
N ILE A 78 -0.07 -0.71 -10.71
CA ILE A 78 0.09 -2.09 -10.24
C ILE A 78 -0.87 -2.49 -9.14
N ILE A 79 -1.67 -1.57 -8.61
CA ILE A 79 -2.58 -1.84 -7.48
C ILE A 79 -3.57 -2.96 -7.85
N GLU A 80 -4.26 -2.82 -8.96
CA GLU A 80 -5.26 -3.81 -9.37
C GLU A 80 -4.64 -5.19 -9.61
N THR A 81 -3.48 -5.22 -10.26
CA THR A 81 -2.76 -6.49 -10.50
C THR A 81 -2.36 -7.17 -9.20
N LEU A 82 -1.86 -6.41 -8.22
CA LEU A 82 -1.53 -6.96 -6.91
C LEU A 82 -2.76 -7.52 -6.21
N GLU A 83 -3.88 -6.82 -6.24
CA GLU A 83 -5.11 -7.30 -5.63
C GLU A 83 -5.62 -8.59 -6.29
N GLN A 84 -5.56 -8.67 -7.61
CA GLN A 84 -5.94 -9.86 -8.36
C GLN A 84 -5.05 -11.05 -8.04
N ASP A 85 -3.75 -10.83 -7.97
CA ASP A 85 -2.78 -11.90 -7.77
C ASP A 85 -2.71 -12.39 -6.32
N LEU A 86 -2.89 -11.48 -5.35
CA LEU A 86 -2.70 -11.80 -3.94
C LEU A 86 -4.01 -11.95 -3.16
N GLY A 87 -5.14 -11.57 -3.75
CA GLY A 87 -6.45 -11.80 -3.17
C GLY A 87 -6.79 -10.93 -1.94
N VAL A 88 -6.09 -9.81 -1.75
CA VAL A 88 -6.32 -8.89 -0.63
C VAL A 88 -6.36 -7.45 -1.13
N PRO A 89 -7.04 -6.54 -0.42
CA PRO A 89 -7.01 -5.13 -0.77
C PRO A 89 -5.60 -4.54 -0.66
N VAL A 90 -5.27 -3.66 -1.59
CA VAL A 90 -4.01 -2.91 -1.60
C VAL A 90 -4.34 -1.43 -1.43
N VAL A 91 -3.93 -0.87 -0.29
CA VAL A 91 -4.21 0.51 0.05
C VAL A 91 -2.97 1.36 -0.23
N HIS A 92 -3.16 2.41 -1.01
CA HIS A 92 -2.12 3.39 -1.33
C HIS A 92 -2.56 4.78 -0.84
N PRO A 93 -1.63 5.65 -0.42
CA PRO A 93 -2.01 6.98 0.07
C PRO A 93 -2.87 7.79 -0.89
N VAL A 94 -2.62 7.72 -2.20
CA VAL A 94 -3.40 8.46 -3.20
C VAL A 94 -4.83 7.93 -3.28
N THR A 95 -5.02 6.62 -3.39
CA THR A 95 -6.36 6.03 -3.44
C THR A 95 -7.13 6.25 -2.15
N ALA A 96 -6.46 6.18 -1.01
CA ALA A 96 -7.06 6.45 0.28
C ALA A 96 -7.53 7.91 0.41
N ARG A 97 -6.73 8.85 -0.07
CA ARG A 97 -7.11 10.29 -0.07
C ARG A 97 -8.29 10.55 -0.99
N VAL A 98 -8.29 9.99 -2.19
CA VAL A 98 -9.42 10.15 -3.13
C VAL A 98 -10.70 9.59 -2.53
N TRP A 99 -10.62 8.41 -1.89
CA TRP A 99 -11.73 7.79 -1.20
C TRP A 99 -12.29 8.70 -0.09
N GLU A 100 -11.41 9.25 0.75
CA GLU A 100 -11.81 10.12 1.86
C GLU A 100 -12.39 11.44 1.37
N PHE A 101 -11.83 12.04 0.32
CA PHE A 101 -12.38 13.26 -0.28
C PHE A 101 -13.78 13.02 -0.82
N GLN A 102 -14.01 11.93 -1.55
CA GLN A 102 -15.34 11.63 -2.07
C GLN A 102 -16.35 11.44 -0.93
N LYS A 103 -15.96 10.78 0.13
CA LYS A 103 -16.78 10.61 1.32
C LYS A 103 -17.17 11.95 1.94
N ARG A 104 -16.20 12.83 2.17
CA ARG A 104 -16.44 14.14 2.81
C ARG A 104 -17.24 15.08 1.94
N LEU A 105 -17.01 15.06 0.65
CA LEU A 105 -17.70 15.92 -0.30
C LEU A 105 -19.05 15.34 -0.76
N ARG A 106 -19.39 14.13 -0.30
CA ARG A 106 -20.60 13.40 -0.73
C ARG A 106 -20.68 13.21 -2.24
N VAL A 107 -19.52 13.04 -2.87
CA VAL A 107 -19.39 12.70 -4.28
C VAL A 107 -19.24 11.21 -4.39
N ARG A 108 -19.87 10.59 -5.38
CA ARG A 108 -19.76 9.15 -5.59
C ARG A 108 -19.46 8.85 -7.05
N GLU A 109 -18.18 8.83 -7.37
CA GLU A 109 -17.69 8.51 -8.71
C GLU A 109 -16.72 7.33 -8.65
N PRO A 110 -17.22 6.08 -8.73
CA PRO A 110 -16.34 4.91 -8.70
C PRO A 110 -15.43 4.88 -9.93
N ARG A 111 -14.22 4.37 -9.72
CA ARG A 111 -13.21 4.22 -10.76
C ARG A 111 -12.64 2.80 -10.73
N SER A 112 -12.75 2.10 -11.85
CA SER A 112 -12.08 0.81 -12.01
C SER A 112 -10.61 1.00 -12.44
N GLY A 113 -9.79 -0.02 -12.20
CA GLY A 113 -8.38 -0.03 -12.57
C GLY A 113 -7.42 0.50 -11.52
N TYR A 114 -7.93 1.01 -10.39
CA TYR A 114 -7.11 1.58 -9.31
C TYR A 114 -7.29 0.86 -7.98
N GLY A 115 -7.89 -0.32 -7.99
CA GLY A 115 -8.08 -1.14 -6.82
C GLY A 115 -9.46 -1.01 -6.18
N TYR A 116 -9.71 -1.89 -5.21
CA TYR A 116 -11.00 -2.06 -4.56
C TYR A 116 -11.56 -0.78 -3.93
N MET A 117 -10.70 0.03 -3.29
CA MET A 117 -11.17 1.24 -2.61
C MET A 117 -11.91 2.21 -3.54
N LEU A 118 -11.41 2.41 -4.75
CA LEU A 118 -12.04 3.35 -5.70
C LEU A 118 -13.20 2.73 -6.47
N GLU A 119 -13.32 1.42 -6.51
CA GLU A 119 -14.49 0.75 -7.07
C GLU A 119 -15.64 0.69 -6.08
N ALA A 120 -15.34 0.38 -4.83
CA ALA A 120 -16.36 0.12 -3.81
C ALA A 120 -16.94 1.37 -3.16
N LEU A 121 -16.28 2.46 -3.11
CA LEU A 121 -16.62 3.75 -2.49
C LEU A 121 -17.50 3.67 -1.21
N PRO A 122 -17.38 4.61 -0.31
CA PRO A 122 -18.19 4.60 0.91
C PRO A 122 -19.68 4.85 0.65
#